data_25369e73074190921655d30a19be06b7
#
_entry.id   25369e73074190921655d30a19be06b7
#
_cell.length_a   1.000
_cell.length_b   1.000
_cell.length_c   1.000
_cell.angle_alpha   90.00
_cell.angle_beta   90.00
_cell.angle_gamma   90.00
#
_symmetry.space_group_name_H-M   'P 1'
#
loop_
_entity.id
_entity.type
_entity.pdbx_description
1 polymer ?
#
loop_
_entity_poly.entity_id
_entity_poly.type
_entity_poly.pdbx_seq_one_letter_code
_entity_poly.pdbx_strand_id
1 'polypeptide(L)'
;MKLTSKIALLVAGLALAACTDPGRFGADGAGGAGGTGAGSSGGIAAGSPSDPTSPAYINQTIGDRVLFAVDQSTISQEGLVVLNGQADWLLNNTDYTAVIEGHADEQGTREYNVALGARRANAVREYLVSRGVADSRLQTVSFGKERPIEICSSEACYAKNRRAVTVLAADLSG
;
A
#
# COMPACT_ATOMS: atom_id res chain seq x y z
N MET A 1 -28.19 46.04 38.91
CA MET A 1 -27.22 47.02 38.49
C MET A 1 -26.64 46.50 37.18
N LYS A 2 -27.17 46.89 36.05
CA LYS A 2 -26.82 47.94 35.10
C LYS A 2 -25.27 48.07 34.94
N LEU A 3 -24.69 47.58 33.82
CA LEU A 3 -23.97 48.46 32.92
C LEU A 3 -23.82 47.86 31.55
N THR A 4 -24.45 48.53 30.62
CA THR A 4 -24.29 48.43 29.16
C THR A 4 -22.98 49.09 28.72
N SER A 5 -22.25 48.51 27.78
CA SER A 5 -21.35 49.28 26.92
C SER A 5 -21.31 48.72 25.53
N LYS A 6 -21.82 49.50 24.62
CA LYS A 6 -21.72 49.43 23.16
C LYS A 6 -20.35 49.95 22.76
N ILE A 7 -19.79 49.45 21.68
CA ILE A 7 -18.88 50.14 20.74
C ILE A 7 -18.54 49.05 19.69
N ALA A 8 -19.02 49.09 18.52
CA ALA A 8 -18.80 49.89 17.32
C ALA A 8 -18.06 49.04 16.26
N LEU A 9 -18.74 48.96 15.12
CA LEU A 9 -18.28 48.40 13.85
C LEU A 9 -16.91 48.96 13.41
N LEU A 10 -16.09 48.06 12.86
CA LEU A 10 -15.14 48.44 11.81
C LEU A 10 -15.13 47.35 10.72
N VAL A 11 -15.76 47.68 9.64
CA VAL A 11 -15.68 47.04 8.34
C VAL A 11 -14.32 47.36 7.76
N ALA A 12 -13.48 46.36 7.52
CA ALA A 12 -12.32 46.48 6.67
C ALA A 12 -12.34 45.33 5.67
N GLY A 13 -12.78 45.65 4.48
CA GLY A 13 -12.68 44.76 3.33
C GLY A 13 -11.21 44.56 2.96
N LEU A 14 -10.82 43.32 2.74
CA LEU A 14 -9.56 43.04 2.05
C LEU A 14 -9.84 42.16 0.83
N ALA A 15 -9.41 42.68 -0.28
CA ALA A 15 -9.59 42.18 -1.65
C ALA A 15 -8.97 40.80 -1.81
N LEU A 16 -9.71 39.89 -2.46
CA LEU A 16 -9.19 38.66 -3.06
C LEU A 16 -8.33 39.05 -4.27
N ALA A 17 -7.03 38.92 -4.17
CA ALA A 17 -6.14 38.89 -5.31
C ALA A 17 -6.16 37.49 -5.91
N ALA A 18 -6.94 37.28 -6.93
CA ALA A 18 -6.84 36.15 -7.83
C ALA A 18 -5.56 36.33 -8.65
N CYS A 19 -4.54 35.55 -8.42
CA CYS A 19 -3.43 35.38 -9.32
C CYS A 19 -3.86 34.43 -10.45
N THR A 20 -4.47 35.01 -11.48
CA THR A 20 -4.52 34.40 -12.81
C THR A 20 -3.22 34.74 -13.51
N ASP A 21 -2.47 33.72 -13.85
CA ASP A 21 -1.27 33.82 -14.68
C ASP A 21 -1.68 33.92 -16.16
N PRO A 22 -1.58 35.10 -16.83
CA PRO A 22 -1.83 35.26 -18.26
C PRO A 22 -0.51 35.34 -19.00
N GLY A 23 0.14 34.23 -19.17
CA GLY A 23 1.42 34.25 -19.82
C GLY A 23 1.69 33.07 -20.71
N ARG A 24 1.04 32.99 -21.87
CA ARG A 24 1.76 32.57 -23.06
C ARG A 24 0.85 32.35 -24.28
N PHE A 25 0.38 33.45 -24.87
CA PHE A 25 0.05 33.45 -26.29
C PHE A 25 1.20 34.13 -27.03
N GLY A 26 2.06 33.33 -27.63
CA GLY A 26 2.94 33.75 -28.70
C GLY A 26 2.33 33.27 -30.00
N ALA A 27 1.79 34.20 -30.75
CA ALA A 27 1.42 34.01 -32.14
C ALA A 27 2.68 33.86 -32.96
N ASP A 28 2.68 32.86 -33.87
CA ASP A 28 3.01 33.00 -35.30
C ASP A 28 3.20 31.61 -35.93
N GLY A 29 2.55 31.41 -37.09
CA GLY A 29 2.92 30.35 -37.99
C GLY A 29 1.77 29.49 -38.51
N ALA A 30 1.22 29.93 -39.62
CA ALA A 30 0.23 29.24 -40.43
C ALA A 30 0.68 27.89 -40.98
N GLY A 31 -0.27 26.96 -41.15
CA GLY A 31 -0.30 26.01 -42.25
C GLY A 31 -0.20 24.54 -41.85
N GLY A 32 -1.28 23.78 -42.14
CA GLY A 32 -1.19 22.31 -42.25
C GLY A 32 -2.43 21.59 -41.73
N ALA A 33 -3.43 21.46 -42.61
CA ALA A 33 -4.55 20.51 -42.40
C ALA A 33 -4.05 19.07 -42.36
N GLY A 34 -4.60 18.26 -41.44
CA GLY A 34 -4.35 16.83 -41.37
C GLY A 34 -4.63 16.27 -39.99
N GLY A 35 -5.83 16.48 -39.47
CA GLY A 35 -6.24 15.86 -38.22
C GLY A 35 -6.70 14.41 -38.45
N THR A 36 -5.81 13.46 -38.37
CA THR A 36 -6.18 12.07 -38.07
C THR A 36 -6.26 11.95 -36.57
N GLY A 37 -7.45 11.59 -36.05
CA GLY A 37 -7.71 11.36 -34.67
C GLY A 37 -6.71 10.35 -34.10
N ALA A 38 -5.76 10.82 -33.34
CA ALA A 38 -5.00 9.97 -32.44
C ALA A 38 -5.95 9.54 -31.34
N GLY A 39 -6.46 8.32 -31.48
CA GLY A 39 -7.07 7.61 -30.40
C GLY A 39 -6.07 7.65 -29.24
N SER A 40 -6.44 8.27 -28.14
CA SER A 40 -5.76 8.14 -26.87
C SER A 40 -5.83 6.67 -26.49
N SER A 41 -4.88 5.87 -26.97
CA SER A 41 -4.58 4.61 -26.34
C SER A 41 -4.15 4.98 -24.93
N GLY A 42 -5.06 4.77 -23.97
CA GLY A 42 -4.77 4.96 -22.56
C GLY A 42 -3.65 4.02 -22.16
N GLY A 43 -2.42 4.45 -22.40
CA GLY A 43 -1.24 3.74 -21.98
C GLY A 43 -1.28 3.64 -20.45
N ILE A 44 -1.06 2.44 -19.94
CA ILE A 44 -0.89 2.22 -18.51
C ILE A 44 0.30 3.06 -18.06
N ALA A 45 0.06 3.98 -17.09
CA ALA A 45 1.13 4.79 -16.53
C ALA A 45 2.10 3.88 -15.77
N ALA A 46 3.39 3.96 -16.08
CA ALA A 46 4.43 3.20 -15.40
C ALA A 46 4.39 3.48 -13.89
N GLY A 47 4.47 2.43 -13.08
CA GLY A 47 4.38 2.52 -11.62
C GLY A 47 2.95 2.66 -11.07
N SER A 48 1.91 2.67 -11.93
CA SER A 48 0.52 2.72 -11.49
C SER A 48 0.02 1.36 -10.98
N PRO A 49 -1.11 1.34 -10.23
CA PRO A 49 -1.76 0.07 -9.83
C PRO A 49 -2.25 -0.78 -11.00
N SER A 50 -2.37 -0.21 -12.18
CA SER A 50 -2.74 -0.91 -13.41
C SER A 50 -1.54 -1.44 -14.18
N ASP A 51 -0.32 -1.07 -13.78
CA ASP A 51 0.92 -1.57 -14.37
C ASP A 51 1.31 -2.89 -13.69
N PRO A 52 1.21 -4.03 -14.39
CA PRO A 52 1.49 -5.35 -13.81
C PRO A 52 2.95 -5.56 -13.42
N THR A 53 3.85 -4.64 -13.79
CA THR A 53 5.27 -4.69 -13.40
C THR A 53 5.57 -3.85 -12.16
N SER A 54 4.61 -3.07 -11.67
CA SER A 54 4.81 -2.15 -10.56
C SER A 54 4.55 -2.80 -9.20
N PRO A 55 5.26 -2.40 -8.13
CA PRO A 55 4.92 -2.76 -6.75
C PRO A 55 3.51 -2.31 -6.34
N ALA A 56 2.99 -1.22 -6.92
CA ALA A 56 1.65 -0.74 -6.66
C ALA A 56 0.58 -1.74 -7.13
N TYR A 57 0.86 -2.55 -8.13
CA TYR A 57 -0.04 -3.60 -8.60
C TYR A 57 -0.26 -4.69 -7.53
N ILE A 58 0.81 -5.15 -6.87
CA ILE A 58 0.67 -6.08 -5.73
C ILE A 58 -0.17 -5.44 -4.62
N ASN A 59 0.15 -4.21 -4.23
CA ASN A 59 -0.47 -3.57 -3.08
C ASN A 59 -1.98 -3.31 -3.26
N GLN A 60 -2.42 -3.00 -4.49
CA GLN A 60 -3.79 -2.53 -4.74
C GLN A 60 -4.64 -3.49 -5.57
N THR A 61 -4.03 -4.33 -6.40
CA THR A 61 -4.74 -5.22 -7.31
C THR A 61 -4.73 -6.67 -6.81
N ILE A 62 -3.59 -7.16 -6.35
CA ILE A 62 -3.44 -8.54 -5.86
C ILE A 62 -3.76 -8.59 -4.35
N GLY A 63 -3.23 -7.65 -3.58
CA GLY A 63 -3.20 -7.62 -2.13
C GLY A 63 -1.81 -7.94 -1.58
N ASP A 64 -1.36 -7.12 -0.65
CA ASP A 64 -0.05 -7.22 -0.01
C ASP A 64 -0.05 -8.12 1.24
N ARG A 65 -1.23 -8.55 1.72
CA ARG A 65 -1.37 -9.20 3.03
C ARG A 65 -2.31 -10.37 3.06
N VAL A 66 -2.05 -11.27 4.00
CA VAL A 66 -2.96 -12.36 4.37
C VAL A 66 -3.31 -12.27 5.86
N LEU A 67 -4.55 -12.62 6.19
CA LEU A 67 -5.06 -12.59 7.57
C LEU A 67 -5.05 -13.99 8.18
N PHE A 68 -4.97 -14.02 9.52
CA PHE A 68 -4.96 -15.26 10.28
C PHE A 68 -6.05 -15.30 11.36
N ALA A 69 -6.54 -16.48 11.64
CA ALA A 69 -7.40 -16.73 12.79
C ALA A 69 -6.65 -16.53 14.11
N VAL A 70 -7.41 -16.46 15.21
CA VAL A 70 -6.86 -16.36 16.56
C VAL A 70 -5.88 -17.52 16.80
N ASP A 71 -4.68 -17.18 17.24
CA ASP A 71 -3.61 -18.14 17.58
C ASP A 71 -3.21 -19.11 16.45
N GLN A 72 -3.52 -18.77 15.19
CA GLN A 72 -3.22 -19.59 14.03
C GLN A 72 -2.10 -18.97 13.17
N SER A 73 -1.31 -19.84 12.53
CA SER A 73 -0.40 -19.54 11.44
C SER A 73 -0.75 -20.27 10.13
N THR A 74 -1.87 -20.99 10.12
CA THR A 74 -2.38 -21.67 8.93
C THR A 74 -3.00 -20.65 7.98
N ILE A 75 -2.61 -20.70 6.71
CA ILE A 75 -3.11 -19.82 5.67
C ILE A 75 -4.54 -20.25 5.28
N SER A 76 -5.47 -19.29 5.25
CA SER A 76 -6.86 -19.55 4.83
C SER A 76 -6.97 -19.68 3.31
N GLN A 77 -8.14 -20.14 2.81
CA GLN A 77 -8.38 -20.24 1.36
C GLN A 77 -8.30 -18.86 0.67
N GLU A 78 -8.80 -17.81 1.32
CA GLU A 78 -8.70 -16.43 0.84
C GLU A 78 -7.24 -15.97 0.81
N GLY A 79 -6.46 -16.33 1.83
CA GLY A 79 -5.02 -16.09 1.87
C GLY A 79 -4.28 -16.80 0.74
N LEU A 80 -4.65 -18.03 0.41
CA LEU A 80 -4.06 -18.76 -0.72
C LEU A 80 -4.31 -18.07 -2.06
N VAL A 81 -5.49 -17.48 -2.28
CA VAL A 81 -5.78 -16.71 -3.51
C VAL A 81 -4.82 -15.52 -3.65
N VAL A 82 -4.64 -14.76 -2.58
CA VAL A 82 -3.70 -13.62 -2.55
C VAL A 82 -2.28 -14.09 -2.81
N LEU A 83 -1.83 -15.13 -2.12
CA LEU A 83 -0.46 -15.63 -2.26
C LEU A 83 -0.17 -16.26 -3.62
N ASN A 84 -1.17 -16.84 -4.28
CA ASN A 84 -1.03 -17.29 -5.66
C ASN A 84 -0.72 -16.10 -6.59
N GLY A 85 -1.50 -15.01 -6.47
CA GLY A 85 -1.25 -13.80 -7.23
C GLY A 85 0.13 -13.18 -6.94
N GLN A 86 0.56 -13.16 -5.67
CA GLN A 86 1.89 -12.68 -5.28
C GLN A 86 3.01 -13.57 -5.85
N ALA A 87 2.85 -14.90 -5.81
CA ALA A 87 3.81 -15.83 -6.37
C ALA A 87 3.96 -15.63 -7.88
N ASP A 88 2.85 -15.58 -8.60
CA ASP A 88 2.83 -15.37 -10.06
C ASP A 88 3.50 -14.03 -10.42
N TRP A 89 3.23 -12.97 -9.63
CA TRP A 89 3.86 -11.69 -9.84
C TRP A 89 5.38 -11.73 -9.59
N LEU A 90 5.83 -12.32 -8.49
CA LEU A 90 7.25 -12.46 -8.15
C LEU A 90 8.02 -13.31 -9.17
N LEU A 91 7.38 -14.32 -9.77
CA LEU A 91 7.97 -15.14 -10.82
C LEU A 91 8.15 -14.36 -12.13
N ASN A 92 7.23 -13.45 -12.43
CA ASN A 92 7.31 -12.62 -13.64
C ASN A 92 8.19 -11.37 -13.45
N ASN A 93 8.44 -10.95 -12.20
CA ASN A 93 9.22 -9.75 -11.86
C ASN A 93 10.43 -10.15 -11.01
N THR A 94 11.46 -10.67 -11.67
CA THR A 94 12.62 -11.29 -11.01
C THR A 94 13.54 -10.30 -10.29
N ASP A 95 13.44 -9.01 -10.61
CA ASP A 95 14.28 -7.94 -10.05
C ASP A 95 13.83 -7.47 -8.66
N TYR A 96 12.79 -8.10 -8.11
CA TYR A 96 12.27 -7.76 -6.79
C TYR A 96 12.56 -8.85 -5.78
N THR A 97 12.95 -8.44 -4.59
CA THR A 97 12.98 -9.26 -3.39
C THR A 97 11.77 -8.93 -2.51
N ALA A 98 11.44 -9.77 -1.56
CA ALA A 98 10.34 -9.54 -0.64
C ALA A 98 10.75 -9.78 0.81
N VAL A 99 10.33 -8.89 1.70
CA VAL A 99 10.37 -9.08 3.13
C VAL A 99 8.95 -9.40 3.61
N ILE A 100 8.78 -10.55 4.26
CA ILE A 100 7.50 -11.00 4.79
C ILE A 100 7.45 -10.63 6.26
N GLU A 101 6.62 -9.67 6.60
CA GLU A 101 6.42 -9.17 7.95
C GLU A 101 5.30 -9.93 8.65
N GLY A 102 5.58 -10.58 9.78
CA GLY A 102 4.59 -11.29 10.57
C GLY A 102 4.13 -10.47 11.78
N HIS A 103 2.81 -10.41 11.96
CA HIS A 103 2.16 -9.63 13.01
C HIS A 103 1.16 -10.45 13.81
N ALA A 104 0.94 -10.03 15.04
CA ALA A 104 -0.07 -10.57 15.94
C ALA A 104 -0.97 -9.44 16.48
N ASP A 105 -2.08 -9.81 17.11
CA ASP A 105 -2.90 -8.88 17.88
C ASP A 105 -2.26 -8.55 19.24
N GLU A 106 -2.92 -7.70 20.03
CA GLU A 106 -2.40 -7.23 21.32
C GLU A 106 -2.50 -8.27 22.43
N GLN A 107 -3.20 -9.37 22.22
CA GLN A 107 -3.42 -10.38 23.25
C GLN A 107 -2.17 -11.24 23.51
N GLY A 108 -1.90 -11.51 24.76
CA GLY A 108 -0.76 -12.33 25.17
C GLY A 108 0.55 -11.55 25.41
N THR A 109 1.62 -12.30 25.68
CA THR A 109 2.93 -11.71 25.97
C THR A 109 3.65 -11.26 24.71
N ARG A 110 4.63 -10.41 24.86
CA ARG A 110 5.46 -9.92 23.73
C ARG A 110 6.22 -11.09 23.07
N GLU A 111 6.85 -11.91 23.87
CA GLU A 111 7.65 -13.05 23.40
C GLU A 111 6.79 -14.06 22.62
N TYR A 112 5.61 -14.37 23.14
CA TYR A 112 4.66 -15.23 22.45
C TYR A 112 4.27 -14.65 21.08
N ASN A 113 3.92 -13.38 21.03
CA ASN A 113 3.48 -12.71 19.80
C ASN A 113 4.59 -12.55 18.77
N VAL A 114 5.84 -12.35 19.20
CA VAL A 114 7.00 -12.36 18.29
C VAL A 114 7.16 -13.76 17.68
N ALA A 115 7.04 -14.82 18.47
CA ALA A 115 7.10 -16.19 17.97
C ALA A 115 5.92 -16.52 17.03
N LEU A 116 4.70 -16.07 17.35
CA LEU A 116 3.52 -16.27 16.49
C LEU A 116 3.64 -15.53 15.17
N GLY A 117 4.10 -14.27 15.20
CA GLY A 117 4.37 -13.50 14.00
C GLY A 117 5.43 -14.15 13.11
N ALA A 118 6.50 -14.70 13.71
CA ALA A 118 7.51 -15.44 12.98
C ALA A 118 6.94 -16.70 12.29
N ARG A 119 6.09 -17.46 12.96
CA ARG A 119 5.41 -18.63 12.35
C ARG A 119 4.53 -18.22 11.19
N ARG A 120 3.80 -17.09 11.27
CA ARG A 120 2.96 -16.55 10.20
C ARG A 120 3.79 -16.12 8.99
N ALA A 121 4.87 -15.38 9.21
CA ALA A 121 5.78 -14.98 8.16
C ALA A 121 6.43 -16.18 7.45
N ASN A 122 6.86 -17.19 8.23
CA ASN A 122 7.45 -18.41 7.67
C ASN A 122 6.42 -19.21 6.86
N ALA A 123 5.17 -19.33 7.31
CA ALA A 123 4.13 -20.03 6.55
C ALA A 123 3.91 -19.40 5.17
N VAL A 124 3.90 -18.05 5.09
CA VAL A 124 3.82 -17.34 3.81
C VAL A 124 5.06 -17.59 2.95
N ARG A 125 6.27 -17.49 3.53
CA ARG A 125 7.51 -17.76 2.80
C ARG A 125 7.54 -19.18 2.24
N GLU A 126 7.23 -20.18 3.06
CA GLU A 126 7.20 -21.59 2.64
C GLU A 126 6.19 -21.81 1.49
N TYR A 127 5.03 -21.16 1.55
CA TYR A 127 4.06 -21.21 0.48
C TYR A 127 4.60 -20.61 -0.83
N LEU A 128 5.18 -19.40 -0.78
CA LEU A 128 5.76 -18.75 -1.97
C LEU A 128 6.90 -19.58 -2.57
N VAL A 129 7.76 -20.19 -1.75
CA VAL A 129 8.81 -21.13 -2.18
C VAL A 129 8.20 -22.36 -2.86
N SER A 130 7.14 -22.93 -2.29
CA SER A 130 6.44 -24.08 -2.89
C SER A 130 5.82 -23.76 -4.24
N ARG A 131 5.53 -22.49 -4.52
CA ARG A 131 5.05 -21.98 -5.81
C ARG A 131 6.19 -21.70 -6.81
N GLY A 132 7.45 -21.84 -6.39
CA GLY A 132 8.63 -21.68 -7.25
C GLY A 132 9.39 -20.37 -7.08
N VAL A 133 8.99 -19.49 -6.17
CA VAL A 133 9.76 -18.28 -5.86
C VAL A 133 11.07 -18.69 -5.19
N ALA A 134 12.20 -18.17 -5.68
CA ALA A 134 13.52 -18.49 -5.12
C ALA A 134 13.63 -18.05 -3.67
N ASP A 135 14.06 -18.95 -2.80
CA ASP A 135 14.16 -18.74 -1.36
C ASP A 135 15.10 -17.57 -0.99
N SER A 136 16.16 -17.38 -1.76
CA SER A 136 17.11 -16.27 -1.59
C SER A 136 16.50 -14.88 -1.78
N ARG A 137 15.35 -14.79 -2.43
CA ARG A 137 14.61 -13.54 -2.65
C ARG A 137 13.61 -13.22 -1.53
N LEU A 138 13.43 -14.13 -0.57
CA LEU A 138 12.42 -14.03 0.47
C LEU A 138 13.08 -13.94 1.85
N GLN A 139 12.79 -12.87 2.57
CA GLN A 139 13.20 -12.69 3.96
C GLN A 139 11.99 -12.65 4.87
N THR A 140 12.14 -13.05 6.12
CA THR A 140 11.07 -12.97 7.11
C THR A 140 11.50 -12.12 8.30
N VAL A 141 10.57 -11.35 8.83
CA VAL A 141 10.73 -10.60 10.07
C VAL A 141 9.43 -10.67 10.88
N SER A 142 9.55 -10.73 12.19
CA SER A 142 8.39 -10.67 13.07
C SER A 142 8.40 -9.39 13.88
N PHE A 143 7.30 -8.67 13.83
CA PHE A 143 7.02 -7.53 14.70
C PHE A 143 6.12 -7.92 15.88
N GLY A 144 5.63 -9.17 15.93
CA GLY A 144 4.68 -9.56 16.95
C GLY A 144 3.52 -8.59 17.03
N LYS A 145 3.24 -8.03 18.21
CA LYS A 145 2.19 -7.05 18.45
C LYS A 145 2.65 -5.58 18.41
N GLU A 146 3.93 -5.32 18.09
CA GLU A 146 4.53 -3.99 18.22
C GLU A 146 4.16 -3.02 17.09
N ARG A 147 3.57 -3.51 16.01
CA ARG A 147 3.13 -2.69 14.87
C ARG A 147 1.67 -2.97 14.51
N PRO A 148 0.71 -2.58 15.36
CA PRO A 148 -0.71 -2.73 15.04
C PRO A 148 -1.11 -1.78 13.89
N ILE A 149 -2.05 -2.23 13.04
CA ILE A 149 -2.72 -1.34 12.07
C ILE A 149 -3.83 -0.57 12.79
N GLU A 150 -4.52 -1.25 13.70
CA GLU A 150 -5.61 -0.68 14.47
C GLU A 150 -5.34 -0.81 15.96
N ILE A 151 -5.59 0.28 16.69
CA ILE A 151 -5.41 0.34 18.15
C ILE A 151 -6.79 0.43 18.76
N CYS A 152 -7.34 -0.70 19.15
CA CYS A 152 -8.60 -0.80 19.89
C CYS A 152 -8.69 -2.18 20.57
N SER A 153 -9.71 -2.36 21.44
CA SER A 153 -9.91 -3.58 22.21
C SER A 153 -11.14 -4.36 21.71
N SER A 154 -11.23 -4.59 20.40
CA SER A 154 -12.32 -5.36 19.81
C SER A 154 -11.81 -6.42 18.85
N GLU A 155 -12.58 -7.51 18.67
CA GLU A 155 -12.22 -8.59 17.76
C GLU A 155 -12.04 -8.08 16.32
N ALA A 156 -12.82 -7.10 15.89
CA ALA A 156 -12.70 -6.51 14.55
C ALA A 156 -11.33 -5.87 14.32
N CYS A 157 -10.73 -5.24 15.34
CA CYS A 157 -9.37 -4.72 15.28
C CYS A 157 -8.33 -5.83 15.34
N TYR A 158 -8.49 -6.76 16.27
CA TYR A 158 -7.57 -7.88 16.44
C TYR A 158 -7.45 -8.69 15.15
N ALA A 159 -8.58 -8.94 14.48
CA ALA A 159 -8.60 -9.64 13.19
C ALA A 159 -7.72 -8.98 12.11
N LYS A 160 -7.70 -7.63 12.05
CA LYS A 160 -6.84 -6.89 11.12
C LYS A 160 -5.37 -6.92 11.52
N ASN A 161 -5.09 -6.98 12.82
CA ASN A 161 -3.72 -7.05 13.34
C ASN A 161 -3.08 -8.42 13.13
N ARG A 162 -3.87 -9.51 13.13
CA ARG A 162 -3.41 -10.88 12.84
C ARG A 162 -3.14 -11.07 11.35
N ARG A 163 -1.96 -10.67 10.89
CA ARG A 163 -1.62 -10.68 9.47
C ARG A 163 -0.17 -11.05 9.19
N ALA A 164 0.12 -11.39 7.95
CA ALA A 164 1.45 -11.27 7.37
C ALA A 164 1.38 -10.33 6.16
N VAL A 165 2.40 -9.50 5.97
CA VAL A 165 2.49 -8.50 4.89
C VAL A 165 3.70 -8.79 4.04
N THR A 166 3.53 -8.83 2.73
CA THR A 166 4.63 -8.96 1.76
C THR A 166 5.05 -7.56 1.32
N VAL A 167 6.24 -7.12 1.74
CA VAL A 167 6.83 -5.84 1.39
C VAL A 167 7.88 -6.07 0.32
N LEU A 168 7.69 -5.45 -0.84
CA LEU A 168 8.61 -5.56 -1.97
C LEU A 168 9.75 -4.56 -1.85
N ALA A 169 10.95 -5.00 -2.21
CA ALA A 169 12.10 -4.15 -2.42
C ALA A 169 12.68 -4.46 -3.82
N ALA A 170 13.04 -3.40 -4.56
CA ALA A 170 13.82 -3.60 -5.77
C ALA A 170 15.21 -4.09 -5.37
N ASP A 171 15.69 -5.14 -6.04
CA ASP A 171 17.07 -5.58 -5.85
C ASP A 171 17.99 -4.56 -6.52
N LEU A 172 18.76 -3.82 -5.71
CA LEU A 172 19.72 -2.82 -6.19
C LEU A 172 21.07 -3.44 -6.56
N SER A 173 21.16 -4.76 -6.58
CA SER A 173 22.36 -5.49 -7.03
C SER A 173 22.35 -5.62 -8.55
N GLY A 174 22.71 -4.53 -9.24
CA GLY A 174 23.07 -4.48 -10.65
C GLY A 174 24.57 -4.26 -10.82
#